data_31add5927af8daa85f68870b241cbed6
#
_entry.id   31add5927af8daa85f68870b241cbed6
#
_cell.length_a   1.000
_cell.length_b   1.000
_cell.length_c   1.000
_cell.angle_alpha   90.00
_cell.angle_beta   90.00
_cell.angle_gamma   90.00
#
_symmetry.space_group_name_H-M   'P 1'
#
loop_
_entity.id
_entity.type
_entity.pdbx_description
1 polymer ?
#
loop_
_entity_poly.entity_id
_entity_poly.type
_entity_poly.pdbx_seq_one_letter_code
_entity_poly.pdbx_strand_id
1 'polypeptide(L)'
;MRILVTYAVQGEFTELKFPGLIGEEEVRVGYLRTGVGKVKSAFYLSEAISHAQPDLVVNVGTAGTIRHQVGDIFVCRHFVDRDMQKLVELGMEYEIDSMDLLSQKGYCLHWPAGGVCNTGDTFLTELSDVSGDVVDMEAYAQALVCRAKNVPFISVKYVTDIIGQNSVKHWEDKLADARKGLGEFFEKLGGV
;
A
#
# COMPACT_ATOMS: atom_id res chain seq x y z
N MET A 1 18.06 8.29 -6.57
CA MET A 1 17.04 7.28 -6.26
C MET A 1 15.77 7.51 -7.07
N ARG A 2 15.15 6.46 -7.64
CA ARG A 2 13.89 6.53 -8.40
C ARG A 2 12.78 5.84 -7.59
N ILE A 3 11.76 6.60 -7.23
CA ILE A 3 10.58 6.08 -6.52
C ILE A 3 9.40 6.04 -7.49
N LEU A 4 8.71 4.91 -7.55
CA LEU A 4 7.43 4.79 -8.25
C LEU A 4 6.30 4.73 -7.21
N VAL A 5 5.48 5.79 -7.18
CA VAL A 5 4.28 5.83 -6.34
C VAL A 5 3.12 5.24 -7.14
N THR A 6 2.46 4.25 -6.54
CA THR A 6 1.25 3.63 -7.12
C THR A 6 0.02 4.00 -6.32
N TYR A 7 -1.12 4.15 -7.00
CA TYR A 7 -2.42 4.44 -6.41
C TYR A 7 -3.55 3.86 -7.27
N ALA A 8 -4.68 3.54 -6.64
CA ALA A 8 -5.78 2.88 -7.34
C ALA A 8 -6.72 3.89 -8.02
N VAL A 9 -7.13 4.94 -7.31
CA VAL A 9 -8.19 5.87 -7.73
C VAL A 9 -7.68 7.30 -7.76
N GLN A 10 -8.12 8.05 -8.77
CA GLN A 10 -7.81 9.48 -8.85
C GLN A 10 -8.43 10.22 -7.64
N GLY A 11 -7.62 11.03 -6.97
CA GLY A 11 -8.06 11.84 -5.83
C GLY A 11 -7.78 11.23 -4.46
N GLU A 12 -7.18 10.03 -4.37
CA GLU A 12 -6.73 9.48 -3.08
C GLU A 12 -5.58 10.28 -2.46
N PHE A 13 -4.76 10.95 -3.29
CA PHE A 13 -3.68 11.82 -2.79
C PHE A 13 -3.36 12.95 -3.75
N THR A 14 -2.55 13.92 -3.32
CA THR A 14 -1.86 14.91 -4.15
C THR A 14 -0.40 14.51 -4.31
N GLU A 15 0.37 15.22 -5.15
CA GLU A 15 1.81 15.00 -5.26
C GLU A 15 2.47 14.95 -3.88
N LEU A 16 3.19 13.86 -3.62
CA LEU A 16 3.85 13.61 -2.36
C LEU A 16 5.28 14.12 -2.42
N LYS A 17 5.69 14.82 -1.39
CA LYS A 17 7.10 15.16 -1.18
C LYS A 17 7.75 14.00 -0.45
N PHE A 18 8.67 13.33 -1.11
CA PHE A 18 9.56 12.39 -0.45
C PHE A 18 10.81 13.16 -0.01
N PRO A 19 10.90 13.50 1.26
CA PRO A 19 12.16 14.01 1.79
C PRO A 19 13.20 12.90 1.70
N GLY A 20 14.45 13.28 1.50
CA GLY A 20 15.53 12.36 1.22
C GLY A 20 15.50 11.12 2.10
N LEU A 21 15.05 10.01 1.54
CA LEU A 21 14.91 8.75 2.26
C LEU A 21 16.27 8.13 2.63
N ILE A 22 17.33 8.58 1.97
CA ILE A 22 18.70 8.06 2.16
C ILE A 22 19.69 9.14 1.69
N GLY A 23 20.17 9.96 2.59
CA GLY A 23 21.26 10.90 2.29
C GLY A 23 20.91 12.03 1.30
N GLU A 24 21.92 12.72 0.80
CA GLU A 24 21.79 13.89 -0.11
C GLU A 24 21.49 13.56 -1.58
N GLU A 25 21.08 12.34 -1.91
CA GLU A 25 20.82 11.94 -3.30
C GLU A 25 19.50 12.54 -3.84
N GLU A 26 19.55 12.98 -5.10
CA GLU A 26 18.38 13.44 -5.84
C GLU A 26 17.31 12.32 -5.92
N VAL A 27 16.14 12.58 -5.36
CA VAL A 27 14.99 11.65 -5.44
C VAL A 27 14.11 12.05 -6.62
N ARG A 28 13.90 11.12 -7.55
CA ARG A 28 12.96 11.28 -8.68
C ARG A 28 11.72 10.44 -8.41
N VAL A 29 10.57 11.09 -8.41
CA VAL A 29 9.29 10.43 -8.13
C VAL A 29 8.46 10.35 -9.40
N GLY A 30 8.06 9.13 -9.76
CA GLY A 30 7.08 8.87 -10.81
C GLY A 30 5.75 8.41 -10.18
N TYR A 31 4.64 8.62 -10.87
CA TYR A 31 3.30 8.25 -10.41
C TYR A 31 2.61 7.32 -11.38
N LEU A 32 1.99 6.27 -10.88
CA LEU A 32 1.24 5.28 -11.66
C LEU A 32 -0.14 5.04 -11.06
N ARG A 33 -1.19 5.36 -11.80
CA ARG A 33 -2.54 4.92 -11.47
C ARG A 33 -2.75 3.49 -11.94
N THR A 34 -2.90 2.56 -11.02
CA THR A 34 -3.04 1.12 -11.32
C THR A 34 -4.48 0.69 -11.57
N GLY A 35 -5.47 1.47 -11.09
CA GLY A 35 -6.87 1.02 -11.03
C GLY A 35 -7.12 0.06 -9.87
N VAL A 36 -8.38 -0.24 -9.63
CA VAL A 36 -8.85 -1.06 -8.51
C VAL A 36 -8.73 -2.56 -8.84
N GLY A 37 -8.32 -3.34 -7.83
CA GLY A 37 -8.27 -4.79 -7.85
C GLY A 37 -6.91 -5.38 -8.20
N LYS A 38 -6.70 -6.63 -7.76
CA LYS A 38 -5.42 -7.35 -7.86
C LYS A 38 -4.91 -7.45 -9.31
N VAL A 39 -5.76 -7.82 -10.25
CA VAL A 39 -5.36 -8.08 -11.64
C VAL A 39 -4.86 -6.81 -12.33
N LYS A 40 -5.62 -5.71 -12.24
CA LYS A 40 -5.22 -4.45 -12.88
C LYS A 40 -3.94 -3.90 -12.27
N SER A 41 -3.87 -3.90 -10.93
CA SER A 41 -2.72 -3.36 -10.24
C SER A 41 -1.44 -4.13 -10.55
N ALA A 42 -1.50 -5.46 -10.60
CA ALA A 42 -0.37 -6.30 -10.99
C ALA A 42 0.08 -6.06 -12.43
N PHE A 43 -0.88 -6.00 -13.36
CA PHE A 43 -0.59 -5.81 -14.79
C PHE A 43 0.14 -4.48 -15.05
N TYR A 44 -0.47 -3.37 -14.65
CA TYR A 44 0.10 -2.04 -14.91
C TYR A 44 1.41 -1.81 -14.16
N LEU A 45 1.53 -2.31 -12.92
CA LEU A 45 2.78 -2.22 -12.18
C LEU A 45 3.91 -3.02 -12.84
N SER A 46 3.64 -4.24 -13.30
CA SER A 46 4.64 -5.07 -13.97
C SER A 46 5.20 -4.40 -15.24
N GLU A 47 4.32 -3.79 -16.02
CA GLU A 47 4.70 -3.00 -17.21
C GLU A 47 5.53 -1.78 -16.80
N ALA A 48 5.07 -1.00 -15.82
CA ALA A 48 5.76 0.21 -15.39
C ALA A 48 7.16 -0.08 -14.81
N ILE A 49 7.34 -1.14 -14.00
CA ILE A 49 8.65 -1.53 -13.48
C ILE A 49 9.62 -1.86 -14.61
N SER A 50 9.16 -2.54 -15.65
CA SER A 50 10.01 -2.92 -16.78
C SER A 50 10.57 -1.72 -17.55
N HIS A 51 9.81 -0.61 -17.60
CA HIS A 51 10.23 0.62 -18.29
C HIS A 51 10.94 1.61 -17.37
N ALA A 52 10.40 1.88 -16.19
CA ALA A 52 10.90 2.90 -15.27
C ALA A 52 12.07 2.43 -14.40
N GLN A 53 12.20 1.11 -14.19
CA GLN A 53 13.22 0.50 -13.34
C GLN A 53 13.37 1.25 -12.00
N PRO A 54 12.31 1.33 -11.17
CA PRO A 54 12.35 2.03 -9.91
C PRO A 54 13.25 1.31 -8.90
N ASP A 55 13.86 2.09 -8.01
CA ASP A 55 14.64 1.57 -6.90
C ASP A 55 13.74 1.17 -5.72
N LEU A 56 12.55 1.80 -5.63
CA LEU A 56 11.51 1.52 -4.62
C LEU A 56 10.12 1.77 -5.22
N VAL A 57 9.17 0.90 -4.90
CA VAL A 57 7.74 1.13 -5.16
C VAL A 57 7.03 1.44 -3.84
N VAL A 58 6.27 2.53 -3.83
CA VAL A 58 5.45 2.95 -2.69
C VAL A 58 3.99 2.98 -3.14
N ASN A 59 3.19 2.03 -2.65
CA ASN A 59 1.75 2.10 -2.84
C ASN A 59 1.14 3.06 -1.82
N VAL A 60 0.30 3.96 -2.28
CA VAL A 60 -0.38 4.94 -1.43
C VAL A 60 -1.87 4.91 -1.73
N GLY A 61 -2.69 4.90 -0.70
CA GLY A 61 -4.13 4.87 -0.91
C GLY A 61 -4.93 4.73 0.38
N THR A 62 -6.20 4.44 0.21
CA THR A 62 -7.16 4.23 1.28
C THR A 62 -7.34 2.77 1.62
N ALA A 63 -7.84 2.48 2.81
CA ALA A 63 -8.15 1.13 3.26
C ALA A 63 -9.30 1.16 4.29
N GLY A 64 -10.04 0.04 4.36
CA GLY A 64 -10.97 -0.23 5.46
C GLY A 64 -10.24 -0.88 6.64
N THR A 65 -10.94 -0.96 7.79
CA THR A 65 -10.46 -1.66 8.98
C THR A 65 -11.62 -2.31 9.75
N ILE A 66 -11.30 -3.28 10.61
CA ILE A 66 -12.28 -3.84 11.57
C ILE A 66 -11.96 -3.48 13.03
N ARG A 67 -10.78 -2.94 13.32
CA ARG A 67 -10.30 -2.77 14.71
C ARG A 67 -9.59 -1.45 15.00
N HIS A 68 -9.41 -0.61 14.00
CA HIS A 68 -8.75 0.69 14.14
C HIS A 68 -9.71 1.86 13.88
N GLN A 69 -9.24 3.09 13.91
CA GLN A 69 -10.07 4.28 13.75
C GLN A 69 -9.90 4.89 12.36
N VAL A 70 -10.96 5.52 11.85
CA VAL A 70 -10.88 6.37 10.67
C VAL A 70 -9.90 7.52 10.92
N GLY A 71 -8.95 7.70 10.01
CA GLY A 71 -7.87 8.67 10.14
C GLY A 71 -6.52 8.06 10.53
N ASP A 72 -6.49 6.82 11.00
CA ASP A 72 -5.22 6.13 11.26
C ASP A 72 -4.45 5.89 9.96
N ILE A 73 -3.11 5.94 10.03
CA ILE A 73 -2.23 5.67 8.90
C ILE A 73 -1.30 4.50 9.23
N PHE A 74 -1.24 3.55 8.32
CA PHE A 74 -0.40 2.35 8.43
C PHE A 74 0.65 2.32 7.32
N VAL A 75 1.90 2.05 7.69
CA VAL A 75 2.98 1.72 6.74
C VAL A 75 3.13 0.21 6.70
N CYS A 76 2.47 -0.42 5.77
CA CYS A 76 2.42 -1.87 5.66
C CYS A 76 3.65 -2.41 4.93
N ARG A 77 4.24 -3.46 5.49
CA ARG A 77 5.37 -4.22 4.94
C ARG A 77 5.07 -5.71 4.88
N HIS A 78 4.02 -6.14 5.56
CA HIS A 78 3.48 -7.50 5.53
C HIS A 78 2.11 -7.49 4.83
N PHE A 79 1.94 -8.39 3.87
CA PHE A 79 0.77 -8.43 2.98
C PHE A 79 0.17 -9.82 2.98
N VAL A 80 -1.16 -9.90 3.09
CA VAL A 80 -1.93 -11.15 3.12
C VAL A 80 -2.92 -11.13 1.95
N ASP A 81 -2.94 -12.19 1.14
CA ASP A 81 -4.02 -12.44 0.19
C ASP A 81 -5.15 -13.22 0.88
N ARG A 82 -6.25 -12.53 1.23
CA ARG A 82 -7.36 -13.17 1.94
C ARG A 82 -8.11 -14.21 1.11
N ASP A 83 -8.00 -14.16 -0.21
CA ASP A 83 -8.64 -15.13 -1.08
C ASP A 83 -7.83 -16.43 -1.09
N MET A 84 -6.49 -16.34 -1.15
CA MET A 84 -5.56 -17.47 -1.08
C MET A 84 -5.41 -18.03 0.35
N GLN A 85 -5.53 -17.20 1.38
CA GLN A 85 -5.47 -17.64 2.78
C GLN A 85 -6.44 -18.78 3.09
N LYS A 86 -7.59 -18.81 2.42
CA LYS A 86 -8.58 -19.88 2.55
C LYS A 86 -8.09 -21.23 2.02
N LEU A 87 -7.00 -21.25 1.27
CA LEU A 87 -6.39 -22.43 0.67
C LEU A 87 -5.05 -22.81 1.33
N VAL A 88 -4.79 -22.28 2.53
CA VAL A 88 -3.54 -22.53 3.27
C VAL A 88 -3.27 -24.02 3.51
N GLU A 89 -4.31 -24.82 3.78
CA GLU A 89 -4.21 -26.28 3.97
C GLU A 89 -3.74 -27.02 2.71
N LEU A 90 -3.87 -26.40 1.53
CA LEU A 90 -3.37 -26.90 0.25
C LEU A 90 -1.94 -26.44 -0.06
N GLY A 91 -1.27 -25.77 0.89
CA GLY A 91 0.10 -25.26 0.72
C GLY A 91 0.22 -24.04 -0.18
N MET A 92 -0.88 -23.31 -0.42
CA MET A 92 -0.85 -22.08 -1.22
C MET A 92 -0.18 -20.95 -0.44
N GLU A 93 0.73 -20.25 -1.10
CA GLU A 93 1.33 -19.04 -0.55
C GLU A 93 0.30 -17.92 -0.53
N TYR A 94 0.16 -17.25 0.59
CA TYR A 94 -0.81 -16.16 0.78
C TYR A 94 -0.23 -14.97 1.55
N GLU A 95 1.04 -15.04 1.95
CA GLU A 95 1.71 -13.98 2.73
C GLU A 95 3.01 -13.54 2.04
N ILE A 96 3.29 -12.25 2.12
CA ILE A 96 4.55 -11.66 1.65
C ILE A 96 5.05 -10.70 2.73
N ASP A 97 6.28 -10.91 3.20
CA ASP A 97 7.02 -9.93 3.98
C ASP A 97 8.01 -9.21 3.06
N SER A 98 7.88 -7.90 2.98
CA SER A 98 8.77 -7.05 2.16
C SER A 98 10.03 -6.60 2.91
N MET A 99 10.14 -6.88 4.21
CA MET A 99 11.27 -6.43 5.04
C MET A 99 12.60 -7.01 4.60
N ASP A 100 12.61 -8.27 4.18
CA ASP A 100 13.84 -8.93 3.73
C ASP A 100 14.45 -8.20 2.54
N LEU A 101 13.63 -7.88 1.53
CA LEU A 101 14.12 -7.20 0.33
C LEU A 101 14.49 -5.73 0.60
N LEU A 102 13.76 -5.04 1.45
CA LEU A 102 14.08 -3.69 1.90
C LEU A 102 15.46 -3.68 2.61
N SER A 103 15.68 -4.62 3.52
CA SER A 103 16.93 -4.75 4.26
C SER A 103 18.11 -5.13 3.36
N GLN A 104 17.93 -6.08 2.44
CA GLN A 104 18.96 -6.48 1.47
C GLN A 104 19.41 -5.33 0.56
N LYS A 105 18.49 -4.41 0.23
CA LYS A 105 18.80 -3.22 -0.57
C LYS A 105 19.31 -2.05 0.26
N GLY A 106 19.46 -2.21 1.57
CA GLY A 106 20.00 -1.19 2.46
C GLY A 106 19.01 -0.08 2.81
N TYR A 107 17.71 -0.29 2.60
CA TYR A 107 16.69 0.68 2.96
C TYR A 107 16.34 0.59 4.45
N CYS A 108 17.00 1.42 5.26
CA CYS A 108 16.63 1.65 6.65
C CYS A 108 15.56 2.76 6.70
N LEU A 109 14.34 2.41 6.37
CA LEU A 109 13.24 3.38 6.44
C LEU A 109 12.87 3.62 7.90
N HIS A 110 13.17 4.82 8.42
CA HIS A 110 12.76 5.28 9.75
C HIS A 110 11.25 5.63 9.80
N TRP A 111 10.47 4.98 8.99
CA TRP A 111 9.02 5.14 8.98
C TRP A 111 8.40 4.38 10.15
N PRO A 112 7.24 4.83 10.65
CA PRO A 112 6.58 4.18 11.77
C PRO A 112 6.44 2.68 11.56
N ALA A 113 6.49 1.92 12.65
CA ALA A 113 6.27 0.49 12.62
C ALA A 113 4.96 0.16 11.90
N GLY A 114 5.02 -0.82 11.01
CA GLY A 114 3.95 -1.06 10.07
C GLY A 114 2.83 -1.93 10.58
N GLY A 115 1.76 -1.94 9.81
CA GLY A 115 0.66 -2.86 9.92
C GLY A 115 0.72 -3.99 8.89
N VAL A 116 -0.21 -4.91 9.01
CA VAL A 116 -0.49 -5.97 8.05
C VAL A 116 -1.63 -5.51 7.13
N CYS A 117 -1.40 -5.52 5.82
CA CYS A 117 -2.42 -5.21 4.83
C CYS A 117 -3.03 -6.50 4.26
N ASN A 118 -4.33 -6.65 4.42
CA ASN A 118 -5.08 -7.80 3.93
C ASN A 118 -5.79 -7.44 2.63
N THR A 119 -5.40 -8.09 1.54
CA THR A 119 -5.83 -7.76 0.18
C THR A 119 -6.79 -8.81 -0.40
N GLY A 120 -7.81 -8.38 -1.13
CA GLY A 120 -8.67 -9.27 -1.93
C GLY A 120 -9.53 -8.50 -2.93
N ASP A 121 -10.08 -9.19 -3.93
CA ASP A 121 -10.85 -8.54 -5.01
C ASP A 121 -12.29 -8.18 -4.64
N THR A 122 -12.75 -8.51 -3.45
CA THR A 122 -14.07 -8.12 -2.95
C THR A 122 -13.98 -6.90 -2.04
N PHE A 123 -14.74 -5.85 -2.33
CA PHE A 123 -14.93 -4.74 -1.40
C PHE A 123 -15.77 -5.20 -0.21
N LEU A 124 -15.17 -5.20 0.98
CA LEU A 124 -15.82 -5.71 2.19
C LEU A 124 -16.79 -4.67 2.79
N THR A 125 -18.07 -5.01 2.81
CA THR A 125 -19.14 -4.19 3.40
C THR A 125 -19.69 -4.76 4.70
N GLU A 126 -19.40 -6.03 4.99
CA GLU A 126 -19.88 -6.74 6.16
C GLU A 126 -18.70 -7.23 7.01
N LEU A 127 -18.94 -7.37 8.32
CA LEU A 127 -17.97 -7.97 9.23
C LEU A 127 -17.63 -9.38 8.78
N SER A 128 -16.36 -9.63 8.58
CA SER A 128 -15.82 -10.93 8.23
C SER A 128 -14.60 -11.21 9.09
N ASP A 129 -14.21 -12.45 9.20
CA ASP A 129 -12.98 -12.84 9.88
C ASP A 129 -11.78 -12.50 8.98
N VAL A 130 -11.31 -11.27 9.11
CA VAL A 130 -10.18 -10.73 8.34
C VAL A 130 -8.99 -10.52 9.26
N SER A 131 -7.88 -11.14 8.92
CA SER A 131 -6.60 -10.91 9.60
C SER A 131 -6.00 -9.57 9.17
N GLY A 132 -5.14 -9.00 10.01
CA GLY A 132 -4.42 -7.78 9.71
C GLY A 132 -5.03 -6.51 10.28
N ASP A 133 -4.42 -5.38 9.96
CA ASP A 133 -4.76 -4.05 10.49
C ASP A 133 -5.65 -3.27 9.53
N VAL A 134 -5.37 -3.37 8.24
CA VAL A 134 -6.08 -2.68 7.17
C VAL A 134 -6.43 -3.63 6.03
N VAL A 135 -7.48 -3.28 5.30
CA VAL A 135 -8.04 -4.07 4.20
C VAL A 135 -8.07 -3.24 2.93
N ASP A 136 -7.49 -3.78 1.88
CA ASP A 136 -7.46 -3.15 0.56
C ASP A 136 -7.78 -4.13 -0.59
N MET A 137 -7.55 -3.69 -1.81
CA MET A 137 -7.82 -4.50 -3.01
C MET A 137 -6.58 -4.65 -3.93
N GLU A 138 -5.39 -4.15 -3.56
CA GLU A 138 -4.23 -4.08 -4.48
C GLU A 138 -2.90 -4.53 -3.89
N ALA A 139 -2.64 -4.22 -2.62
CA ALA A 139 -1.28 -4.20 -2.06
C ALA A 139 -0.55 -5.54 -2.15
N TYR A 140 -1.21 -6.67 -1.87
CA TYR A 140 -0.59 -7.99 -2.00
C TYR A 140 -0.15 -8.28 -3.45
N ALA A 141 -1.00 -7.98 -4.42
CA ALA A 141 -0.69 -8.22 -5.83
C ALA A 141 0.50 -7.37 -6.30
N GLN A 142 0.60 -6.14 -5.82
CA GLN A 142 1.74 -5.26 -6.08
C GLN A 142 3.02 -5.76 -5.38
N ALA A 143 2.91 -6.19 -4.12
CA ALA A 143 4.03 -6.80 -3.39
C ALA A 143 4.57 -8.05 -4.10
N LEU A 144 3.68 -8.90 -4.64
CA LEU A 144 4.04 -10.08 -5.42
C LEU A 144 4.82 -9.72 -6.69
N VAL A 145 4.33 -8.73 -7.46
CA VAL A 145 5.02 -8.23 -8.65
C VAL A 145 6.40 -7.68 -8.29
N CYS A 146 6.48 -6.85 -7.25
CA CYS A 146 7.73 -6.24 -6.80
C CYS A 146 8.74 -7.31 -6.34
N ARG A 147 8.31 -8.30 -5.56
CA ARG A 147 9.15 -9.44 -5.16
C ARG A 147 9.67 -10.20 -6.37
N ALA A 148 8.82 -10.53 -7.34
CA ALA A 148 9.21 -11.23 -8.56
C ALA A 148 10.18 -10.44 -9.44
N LYS A 149 10.13 -9.11 -9.39
CA LYS A 149 11.02 -8.20 -10.12
C LYS A 149 12.23 -7.73 -9.29
N ASN A 150 12.40 -8.25 -8.07
CA ASN A 150 13.47 -7.85 -7.13
C ASN A 150 13.53 -6.35 -6.85
N VAL A 151 12.35 -5.72 -6.70
CA VAL A 151 12.15 -4.30 -6.37
C VAL A 151 11.54 -4.18 -4.97
N PRO A 152 12.11 -3.41 -4.05
CA PRO A 152 11.53 -3.15 -2.73
C PRO A 152 10.13 -2.53 -2.81
N PHE A 153 9.26 -2.91 -1.88
CA PHE A 153 7.86 -2.47 -1.85
C PHE A 153 7.39 -2.14 -0.44
N ILE A 154 6.65 -1.05 -0.31
CA ILE A 154 5.89 -0.68 0.89
C ILE A 154 4.52 -0.14 0.50
N SER A 155 3.55 -0.20 1.41
CA SER A 155 2.23 0.37 1.21
C SER A 155 1.84 1.28 2.37
N VAL A 156 1.45 2.52 2.08
CA VAL A 156 0.97 3.51 3.05
C VAL A 156 -0.53 3.66 2.89
N LYS A 157 -1.28 3.31 3.93
CA LYS A 157 -2.74 3.26 3.91
C LYS A 157 -3.35 4.20 4.95
N TYR A 158 -4.26 5.05 4.49
CA TYR A 158 -5.14 5.85 5.33
C TYR A 158 -6.46 5.12 5.54
N VAL A 159 -6.90 4.97 6.79
CA VAL A 159 -8.17 4.32 7.12
C VAL A 159 -9.34 5.26 6.84
N THR A 160 -10.20 4.90 5.90
CA THR A 160 -11.38 5.68 5.50
C THR A 160 -12.68 5.18 6.11
N ASP A 161 -12.77 3.89 6.41
CA ASP A 161 -14.02 3.26 6.82
C ASP A 161 -13.80 2.10 7.79
N ILE A 162 -14.82 1.86 8.59
CA ILE A 162 -14.92 0.66 9.45
C ILE A 162 -15.85 -0.33 8.76
N ILE A 163 -15.32 -1.50 8.44
CA ILE A 163 -16.05 -2.58 7.76
C ILE A 163 -17.28 -2.95 8.60
N GLY A 164 -18.43 -3.08 7.94
CA GLY A 164 -19.73 -3.31 8.60
C GLY A 164 -20.50 -2.03 8.98
N GLN A 165 -19.91 -0.82 8.74
CA GLN A 165 -20.54 0.46 9.04
C GLN A 165 -20.73 1.33 7.78
N ASN A 166 -21.50 0.82 6.77
CA ASN A 166 -21.75 1.56 5.51
C ASN A 166 -20.46 2.01 4.78
N SER A 167 -19.52 1.08 4.63
CA SER A 167 -18.14 1.32 4.16
C SER A 167 -18.05 2.07 2.84
N VAL A 168 -18.91 1.78 1.85
CA VAL A 168 -18.85 2.44 0.52
C VAL A 168 -19.05 3.94 0.63
N LYS A 169 -20.11 4.38 1.34
CA LYS A 169 -20.38 5.79 1.52
C LYS A 169 -19.29 6.49 2.33
N HIS A 170 -18.84 5.85 3.40
CA HIS A 170 -17.78 6.41 4.24
C HIS A 170 -16.46 6.56 3.45
N TRP A 171 -16.12 5.60 2.61
CA TRP A 171 -14.96 5.69 1.74
C TRP A 171 -15.03 6.91 0.81
N GLU A 172 -16.15 7.12 0.11
CA GLU A 172 -16.33 8.28 -0.78
C GLU A 172 -16.23 9.61 -0.02
N ASP A 173 -16.93 9.72 1.12
CA ASP A 173 -16.97 10.94 1.94
C ASP A 173 -15.58 11.27 2.53
N LYS A 174 -14.71 10.27 2.73
CA LYS A 174 -13.40 10.40 3.36
C LYS A 174 -12.20 10.55 2.41
N LEU A 175 -12.42 10.53 1.09
CA LEU A 175 -11.33 10.71 0.13
C LEU A 175 -10.58 12.04 0.29
N ALA A 176 -11.28 13.13 0.62
CA ALA A 176 -10.65 14.43 0.84
C ALA A 176 -9.81 14.45 2.13
N ASP A 177 -10.30 13.81 3.20
CA ASP A 177 -9.57 13.67 4.46
C ASP A 177 -8.33 12.78 4.27
N ALA A 178 -8.46 11.68 3.52
CA ALA A 178 -7.35 10.79 3.19
C ALA A 178 -6.24 11.53 2.43
N ARG A 179 -6.61 12.32 1.43
CA ARG A 179 -5.67 13.14 0.65
C ARG A 179 -4.87 14.08 1.55
N LYS A 180 -5.56 14.78 2.46
CA LYS A 180 -4.93 15.69 3.42
C LYS A 180 -4.04 14.93 4.39
N GLY A 181 -4.54 13.86 5.02
CA GLY A 181 -3.80 13.08 6.01
C GLY A 181 -2.55 12.42 5.43
N LEU A 182 -2.63 11.85 4.23
CA LEU A 182 -1.47 11.28 3.53
C LEU A 182 -0.45 12.37 3.19
N GLY A 183 -0.88 13.55 2.71
CA GLY A 183 0.02 14.68 2.44
C GLY A 183 0.78 15.10 3.70
N GLU A 184 0.07 15.34 4.81
CA GLU A 184 0.68 15.71 6.09
C GLU A 184 1.62 14.62 6.64
N PHE A 185 1.28 13.34 6.43
CA PHE A 185 2.13 12.21 6.83
C PHE A 185 3.48 12.25 6.10
N PHE A 186 3.45 12.38 4.77
CA PHE A 186 4.69 12.43 3.97
C PHE A 186 5.50 13.70 4.21
N GLU A 187 4.88 14.84 4.50
CA GLU A 187 5.59 16.07 4.88
C GLU A 187 6.35 15.92 6.22
N LYS A 188 5.74 15.25 7.20
CA LYS A 188 6.38 15.00 8.51
C LYS A 188 7.57 14.04 8.42
N LEU A 189 7.52 13.07 7.52
CA LEU A 189 8.66 12.16 7.29
C LEU A 189 9.90 12.91 6.79
N GLY A 190 9.75 14.12 6.27
CA GLY A 190 10.82 14.96 5.76
C GLY A 190 11.42 15.95 6.69
N GLY A 191 10.89 16.07 7.86
CA GLY A 191 11.30 17.05 8.86
C GLY A 191 12.18 16.49 9.99
N VAL A 192 12.77 15.27 9.82
CA VAL A 192 13.64 14.64 10.82
C VAL A 192 15.08 14.60 10.35
#